data_a998b0a706791c9bdba1f074e3d1b8f9
#
_entry.id   a998b0a706791c9bdba1f074e3d1b8f9
#
_cell.length_a   1.000
_cell.length_b   1.000
_cell.length_c   1.000
_cell.angle_alpha   90.00
_cell.angle_beta   90.00
_cell.angle_gamma   90.00
#
_symmetry.space_group_name_H-M   'P 1'
#
loop_
_entity.id
_entity.type
_entity.pdbx_description
1 polymer ?
#
loop_
_entity_poly.entity_id
_entity_poly.type
_entity_poly.pdbx_seq_one_letter_code
_entity_poly.pdbx_strand_id
1 'polypeptide(L)'
;MRAEQLRVRVEQLPNTLLASSLVEIFFVVMLWEKAVTSHLLIWLGCLLALHVVVLLRIQSFQNRLSTETQCRTLSRRLTLAGWITGLVWGVGVLYLYPLDLWSQFFVICVMVGMVAGATMMNPTHLPSLFAYVLSMMLPLTFRVLIEHNEIHWGLGLMLLLFLVAMMMAAQFLNRLIYESLVQRFSNITLASKLTHLNADLEIKVEARTAQLKQQSIELEMVRDVTIVAMGILADARDEETGNHLKRTQNYMRVLAVQLRNHPRFQHFLNDANIETLVKMAPLHDIGKVGIPDYILNKPGKLTAEEFEIMKRHPTLGGEALAAAESSLPAPSKFLHIGREIASSHHEKWDGSGYPQGLHGDDIPISARLMAIADVYDALISKRPYKAPFSHALAEDFIRKGRGNHFDPDVTDAFLALQDEFQKIAKQYED
;
A
#
# COMPACT_ATOMS: atom_id res chain seq x y z
N MET A 1 24.85 -11.52 -21.58
CA MET A 1 24.10 -12.11 -22.70
C MET A 1 24.85 -13.19 -23.45
N ARG A 2 25.98 -12.92 -24.12
CA ARG A 2 26.78 -13.98 -24.81
C ARG A 2 27.16 -15.13 -23.87
N ALA A 3 27.53 -14.85 -22.63
CA ALA A 3 27.86 -15.89 -21.65
C ALA A 3 26.65 -16.81 -21.36
N GLU A 4 25.45 -16.24 -21.26
CA GLU A 4 24.23 -17.00 -20.98
C GLU A 4 23.81 -17.87 -22.17
N GLN A 5 23.89 -17.34 -23.39
CA GLN A 5 23.65 -18.14 -24.61
C GLN A 5 24.62 -19.33 -24.72
N LEU A 6 25.90 -19.12 -24.39
CA LEU A 6 26.90 -20.18 -24.37
C LEU A 6 26.67 -21.19 -23.23
N ARG A 7 26.20 -20.71 -22.06
CA ARG A 7 25.81 -21.60 -20.94
C ARG A 7 24.69 -22.52 -21.34
N VAL A 8 23.57 -21.95 -21.88
CA VAL A 8 22.45 -22.75 -22.40
C VAL A 8 22.93 -23.77 -23.44
N ARG A 9 23.83 -23.37 -24.35
CA ARG A 9 24.42 -24.28 -25.34
C ARG A 9 25.18 -25.43 -24.71
N VAL A 10 26.01 -25.17 -23.68
CA VAL A 10 26.80 -26.20 -22.98
C VAL A 10 25.89 -27.15 -22.20
N GLU A 11 24.82 -26.65 -21.59
CA GLU A 11 23.85 -27.46 -20.85
C GLU A 11 23.07 -28.42 -21.78
N GLN A 12 22.76 -27.98 -22.99
CA GLN A 12 22.07 -28.82 -23.99
C GLN A 12 22.97 -29.80 -24.74
N LEU A 13 24.30 -29.63 -24.66
CA LEU A 13 25.23 -30.38 -25.45
C LEU A 13 25.15 -31.91 -25.23
N PRO A 14 25.06 -32.46 -23.99
CA PRO A 14 24.98 -33.90 -23.77
C PRO A 14 23.78 -34.53 -24.48
N ASN A 15 22.59 -33.88 -24.39
CA ASN A 15 21.35 -34.38 -25.04
C ASN A 15 21.47 -34.33 -26.54
N THR A 16 22.09 -33.28 -27.09
CA THR A 16 22.29 -33.12 -28.52
C THR A 16 23.23 -34.22 -29.05
N LEU A 17 24.35 -34.50 -28.36
CA LEU A 17 25.31 -35.53 -28.75
C LEU A 17 24.72 -36.95 -28.64
N LEU A 18 23.91 -37.18 -27.58
CA LEU A 18 23.21 -38.48 -27.43
C LEU A 18 22.24 -38.73 -28.59
N ALA A 19 21.40 -37.71 -28.91
CA ALA A 19 20.46 -37.81 -30.04
C ALA A 19 21.20 -38.07 -31.38
N SER A 20 22.32 -37.36 -31.62
CA SER A 20 23.17 -37.55 -32.80
C SER A 20 23.71 -38.99 -32.85
N SER A 21 24.25 -39.51 -31.75
CA SER A 21 24.80 -40.85 -31.67
C SER A 21 23.77 -41.93 -31.97
N LEU A 22 22.54 -41.77 -31.53
CA LEU A 22 21.45 -42.70 -31.84
C LEU A 22 21.12 -42.73 -33.35
N VAL A 23 21.10 -41.56 -34.00
CA VAL A 23 20.90 -41.46 -35.45
C VAL A 23 22.06 -42.03 -36.20
N GLU A 24 23.33 -41.87 -35.75
CA GLU A 24 24.53 -42.44 -36.35
C GLU A 24 24.52 -43.96 -36.30
N ILE A 25 24.13 -44.54 -35.18
CA ILE A 25 24.00 -46.01 -35.04
C ILE A 25 22.92 -46.51 -35.97
N PHE A 26 21.75 -45.85 -36.01
CA PHE A 26 20.66 -46.19 -36.90
C PHE A 26 21.08 -46.12 -38.38
N PHE A 27 21.83 -45.08 -38.75
CA PHE A 27 22.39 -44.93 -40.10
C PHE A 27 23.28 -46.10 -40.51
N VAL A 28 24.18 -46.56 -39.66
CA VAL A 28 25.06 -47.70 -39.87
C VAL A 28 24.25 -48.99 -40.03
N VAL A 29 23.26 -49.23 -39.15
CA VAL A 29 22.40 -50.42 -39.22
C VAL A 29 21.67 -50.52 -40.57
N MET A 30 21.12 -49.38 -41.04
CA MET A 30 20.37 -49.36 -42.31
C MET A 30 21.24 -49.50 -43.55
N LEU A 31 22.52 -49.13 -43.50
CA LEU A 31 23.43 -49.25 -44.61
C LEU A 31 24.38 -50.48 -44.49
N TRP A 32 24.16 -51.37 -43.52
CA TRP A 32 25.03 -52.47 -43.22
C TRP A 32 25.38 -53.36 -44.39
N GLU A 33 24.38 -53.70 -45.24
CA GLU A 33 24.52 -54.51 -46.43
C GLU A 33 24.76 -53.72 -47.72
N LYS A 34 24.68 -52.40 -47.64
CA LYS A 34 24.73 -51.50 -48.82
C LYS A 34 26.08 -50.82 -49.01
N ALA A 35 26.92 -50.85 -47.98
CA ALA A 35 28.27 -50.25 -48.01
C ALA A 35 29.29 -51.19 -47.35
N VAL A 36 30.56 -50.90 -47.55
CA VAL A 36 31.65 -51.69 -46.93
C VAL A 36 31.61 -51.58 -45.43
N THR A 37 31.26 -52.64 -44.72
CA THR A 37 31.01 -52.66 -43.26
C THR A 37 32.20 -52.10 -42.43
N SER A 38 33.44 -52.38 -42.81
CA SER A 38 34.60 -51.84 -42.13
C SER A 38 34.69 -50.31 -42.22
N HIS A 39 34.28 -49.70 -43.34
CA HIS A 39 34.27 -48.25 -43.51
C HIS A 39 33.14 -47.63 -42.70
N LEU A 40 31.95 -48.24 -42.60
CA LEU A 40 30.86 -47.82 -41.75
C LEU A 40 31.24 -47.81 -40.29
N LEU A 41 31.90 -48.86 -39.81
CA LEU A 41 32.37 -48.97 -38.42
C LEU A 41 33.47 -47.97 -38.08
N ILE A 42 34.44 -47.74 -38.98
CA ILE A 42 35.47 -46.72 -38.80
C ILE A 42 34.85 -45.33 -38.71
N TRP A 43 33.93 -45.03 -39.64
CA TRP A 43 33.23 -43.73 -39.65
C TRP A 43 32.44 -43.50 -38.36
N LEU A 44 31.63 -44.49 -37.90
CA LEU A 44 30.91 -44.43 -36.64
C LEU A 44 31.84 -44.24 -35.44
N GLY A 45 32.93 -45.03 -35.40
CA GLY A 45 33.94 -44.92 -34.34
C GLY A 45 34.59 -43.53 -34.25
N CYS A 46 34.85 -42.90 -35.40
CA CYS A 46 35.39 -41.53 -35.46
C CYS A 46 34.36 -40.51 -34.90
N LEU A 47 33.06 -40.63 -35.24
CA LEU A 47 32.04 -39.73 -34.72
C LEU A 47 31.83 -39.88 -33.21
N LEU A 48 31.67 -41.12 -32.74
CA LEU A 48 31.52 -41.38 -31.29
C LEU A 48 32.73 -40.91 -30.48
N ALA A 49 33.94 -41.15 -30.96
CA ALA A 49 35.16 -40.65 -30.33
C ALA A 49 35.22 -39.13 -30.30
N LEU A 50 34.80 -38.48 -31.40
CA LEU A 50 34.69 -37.01 -31.47
C LEU A 50 33.66 -36.47 -30.48
N HIS A 51 32.50 -37.11 -30.33
CA HIS A 51 31.47 -36.71 -29.35
C HIS A 51 31.99 -36.77 -27.94
N VAL A 52 32.74 -37.85 -27.57
CA VAL A 52 33.38 -37.96 -26.25
C VAL A 52 34.38 -36.83 -26.02
N VAL A 53 35.25 -36.56 -27.01
CA VAL A 53 36.27 -35.49 -26.92
C VAL A 53 35.56 -34.12 -26.77
N VAL A 54 34.53 -33.85 -27.55
CA VAL A 54 33.78 -32.59 -27.48
C VAL A 54 33.12 -32.44 -26.11
N LEU A 55 32.47 -33.50 -25.61
CA LEU A 55 31.81 -33.49 -24.28
C LEU A 55 32.85 -33.17 -23.17
N LEU A 56 33.96 -33.92 -23.11
CA LEU A 56 34.99 -33.74 -22.09
C LEU A 56 35.64 -32.35 -22.13
N ARG A 57 35.91 -31.85 -23.35
CA ARG A 57 36.58 -30.55 -23.55
C ARG A 57 35.69 -29.36 -23.28
N ILE A 58 34.36 -29.48 -23.46
CA ILE A 58 33.42 -28.37 -23.34
C ILE A 58 32.79 -28.34 -21.95
N GLN A 59 32.49 -29.47 -21.31
CA GLN A 59 31.98 -29.52 -19.94
C GLN A 59 32.88 -28.81 -18.92
N SER A 60 34.22 -28.83 -19.14
CA SER A 60 35.15 -28.12 -18.27
C SER A 60 34.95 -26.60 -18.21
N PHE A 61 34.14 -26.04 -19.11
CA PHE A 61 33.80 -24.61 -19.13
C PHE A 61 32.49 -24.28 -18.43
N GLN A 62 31.65 -25.27 -18.02
CA GLN A 62 30.32 -25.05 -17.49
C GLN A 62 30.26 -24.06 -16.30
N ASN A 63 31.28 -24.08 -15.43
CA ASN A 63 31.35 -23.23 -14.23
C ASN A 63 32.32 -22.04 -14.34
N ARG A 64 32.90 -21.78 -15.53
CA ARG A 64 33.99 -20.81 -15.70
C ARG A 64 33.70 -19.68 -16.69
N LEU A 65 32.43 -19.44 -17.06
CA LEU A 65 32.05 -18.41 -18.04
C LEU A 65 31.85 -17.03 -17.36
N SER A 66 32.95 -16.46 -16.84
CA SER A 66 32.90 -15.15 -16.18
C SER A 66 33.57 -14.02 -16.99
N THR A 67 34.47 -14.33 -17.90
CA THR A 67 35.23 -13.33 -18.67
C THR A 67 34.92 -13.38 -20.17
N GLU A 68 35.06 -12.25 -20.86
CA GLU A 68 34.85 -12.18 -22.31
C GLU A 68 35.82 -13.08 -23.08
N THR A 69 37.08 -13.22 -22.58
CA THR A 69 38.11 -14.09 -23.18
C THR A 69 37.70 -15.57 -23.13
N GLN A 70 37.08 -16.00 -22.01
CA GLN A 70 36.58 -17.38 -21.86
C GLN A 70 35.40 -17.62 -22.81
N CYS A 71 34.47 -16.65 -22.94
CA CYS A 71 33.38 -16.75 -23.89
C CYS A 71 33.88 -16.85 -25.34
N ARG A 72 34.85 -16.07 -25.75
CA ARG A 72 35.44 -16.13 -27.09
C ARG A 72 36.13 -17.47 -27.34
N THR A 73 36.88 -17.98 -26.36
CA THR A 73 37.55 -19.26 -26.47
C THR A 73 36.57 -20.41 -26.62
N LEU A 74 35.51 -20.44 -25.79
CA LEU A 74 34.45 -21.45 -25.89
C LEU A 74 33.73 -21.37 -27.23
N SER A 75 33.35 -20.17 -27.66
CA SER A 75 32.69 -19.95 -28.97
C SER A 75 33.53 -20.53 -30.12
N ARG A 76 34.86 -20.25 -30.15
CA ARG A 76 35.76 -20.81 -31.17
C ARG A 76 35.84 -22.34 -31.12
N ARG A 77 35.90 -22.94 -29.92
CA ARG A 77 35.91 -24.40 -29.74
C ARG A 77 34.63 -25.06 -30.21
N LEU A 78 33.45 -24.47 -29.89
CA LEU A 78 32.13 -24.92 -30.36
C LEU A 78 32.03 -24.84 -31.88
N THR A 79 32.52 -23.76 -32.49
CA THR A 79 32.53 -23.60 -33.95
C THR A 79 33.44 -24.64 -34.61
N LEU A 80 34.66 -24.86 -34.08
CA LEU A 80 35.59 -25.87 -34.58
C LEU A 80 35.00 -27.28 -34.45
N ALA A 81 34.37 -27.60 -33.31
CA ALA A 81 33.71 -28.88 -33.13
C ALA A 81 32.59 -29.09 -34.16
N GLY A 82 31.76 -28.03 -34.43
CA GLY A 82 30.76 -28.05 -35.47
C GLY A 82 31.34 -28.36 -36.87
N TRP A 83 32.43 -27.65 -37.23
CA TRP A 83 33.14 -27.90 -38.50
C TRP A 83 33.63 -29.35 -38.62
N ILE A 84 34.31 -29.85 -37.59
CA ILE A 84 34.89 -31.22 -37.63
C ILE A 84 33.78 -32.27 -37.71
N THR A 85 32.72 -32.14 -36.87
CA THR A 85 31.59 -33.09 -36.89
C THR A 85 30.86 -33.09 -38.24
N GLY A 86 30.58 -31.88 -38.76
CA GLY A 86 29.92 -31.76 -40.07
C GLY A 86 30.79 -32.28 -41.23
N LEU A 87 32.13 -32.09 -41.20
CA LEU A 87 33.04 -32.65 -42.21
C LEU A 87 33.10 -34.17 -42.15
N VAL A 88 33.15 -34.78 -40.95
CA VAL A 88 33.13 -36.25 -40.83
C VAL A 88 31.84 -36.83 -41.42
N TRP A 89 30.70 -36.18 -41.19
CA TRP A 89 29.41 -36.54 -41.84
C TRP A 89 29.48 -36.32 -43.36
N GLY A 90 29.88 -35.15 -43.83
CA GLY A 90 29.88 -34.77 -45.23
C GLY A 90 30.83 -35.63 -46.06
N VAL A 91 32.09 -35.84 -45.60
CA VAL A 91 33.09 -36.71 -46.26
C VAL A 91 32.65 -38.18 -46.17
N GLY A 92 32.10 -38.60 -45.02
CA GLY A 92 31.56 -39.93 -44.83
C GLY A 92 30.48 -40.27 -45.87
N VAL A 93 29.56 -39.34 -46.06
CA VAL A 93 28.48 -39.52 -47.07
C VAL A 93 29.05 -39.57 -48.51
N LEU A 94 30.05 -38.74 -48.85
CA LEU A 94 30.69 -38.83 -50.20
C LEU A 94 31.25 -40.21 -50.46
N TYR A 95 31.89 -40.81 -49.44
CA TYR A 95 32.54 -42.09 -49.56
C TYR A 95 31.60 -43.29 -49.43
N LEU A 96 30.56 -43.20 -48.58
CA LEU A 96 29.60 -44.25 -48.27
C LEU A 96 28.30 -44.12 -49.05
N TYR A 97 28.25 -43.27 -50.10
CA TYR A 97 27.02 -42.98 -50.87
C TYR A 97 26.59 -44.24 -51.64
N PRO A 98 25.39 -44.76 -51.39
CA PRO A 98 24.94 -45.99 -51.98
C PRO A 98 24.63 -45.85 -53.48
N LEU A 99 24.67 -46.97 -54.22
CA LEU A 99 24.40 -46.97 -55.64
C LEU A 99 22.90 -47.06 -55.96
N ASP A 100 22.13 -47.66 -55.08
CA ASP A 100 20.68 -47.80 -55.29
C ASP A 100 19.88 -46.57 -54.84
N LEU A 101 18.85 -46.21 -55.59
CA LEU A 101 18.08 -45.00 -55.41
C LEU A 101 17.38 -44.94 -54.05
N TRP A 102 16.91 -46.05 -53.51
CA TRP A 102 16.20 -46.09 -52.23
C TRP A 102 17.11 -45.75 -51.05
N SER A 103 18.32 -46.34 -51.05
CA SER A 103 19.32 -46.02 -50.06
C SER A 103 19.86 -44.57 -50.17
N GLN A 104 19.91 -44.01 -51.37
CA GLN A 104 20.23 -42.58 -51.58
C GLN A 104 19.20 -41.71 -50.95
N PHE A 105 17.88 -41.94 -51.17
CA PHE A 105 16.82 -41.22 -50.50
C PHE A 105 16.91 -41.34 -48.98
N PHE A 106 17.20 -42.53 -48.44
CA PHE A 106 17.38 -42.71 -46.99
C PHE A 106 18.50 -41.83 -46.46
N VAL A 107 19.69 -41.81 -47.09
CA VAL A 107 20.80 -40.95 -46.72
C VAL A 107 20.41 -39.49 -46.71
N ILE A 108 19.74 -39.02 -47.76
CA ILE A 108 19.24 -37.65 -47.85
C ILE A 108 18.25 -37.31 -46.70
N CYS A 109 17.28 -38.21 -46.43
CA CYS A 109 16.32 -38.01 -45.34
C CYS A 109 17.00 -37.92 -43.96
N VAL A 110 17.99 -38.77 -43.68
CA VAL A 110 18.73 -38.72 -42.42
C VAL A 110 19.51 -37.42 -42.30
N MET A 111 20.21 -36.99 -43.34
CA MET A 111 20.99 -35.75 -43.34
C MET A 111 20.10 -34.49 -43.15
N VAL A 112 18.97 -34.44 -43.85
CA VAL A 112 17.95 -33.41 -43.70
C VAL A 112 17.39 -33.39 -42.27
N GLY A 113 17.06 -34.55 -41.71
CA GLY A 113 16.59 -34.71 -40.34
C GLY A 113 17.61 -34.25 -39.31
N MET A 114 18.87 -34.58 -39.52
CA MET A 114 19.99 -34.15 -38.64
C MET A 114 20.16 -32.61 -38.64
N VAL A 115 20.07 -31.98 -39.81
CA VAL A 115 20.15 -30.51 -39.93
C VAL A 115 18.94 -29.85 -39.28
N ALA A 116 17.74 -30.34 -39.51
CA ALA A 116 16.52 -29.83 -38.90
C ALA A 116 16.59 -29.95 -37.37
N GLY A 117 16.99 -31.13 -36.84
CA GLY A 117 17.17 -31.37 -35.42
C GLY A 117 18.25 -30.47 -34.81
N ALA A 118 19.40 -30.34 -35.48
CA ALA A 118 20.47 -29.44 -35.03
C ALA A 118 20.02 -27.97 -35.00
N THR A 119 19.22 -27.52 -35.97
CA THR A 119 18.66 -26.16 -36.02
C THR A 119 17.72 -25.88 -34.84
N MET A 120 16.91 -26.84 -34.46
CA MET A 120 15.99 -26.68 -33.32
C MET A 120 16.70 -26.77 -31.96
N MET A 121 17.68 -27.68 -31.85
CA MET A 121 18.38 -27.91 -30.57
C MET A 121 19.51 -26.91 -30.28
N ASN A 122 20.07 -26.27 -31.31
CA ASN A 122 21.31 -25.45 -31.17
C ASN A 122 21.19 -24.00 -31.69
N PRO A 123 20.06 -23.33 -31.60
CA PRO A 123 19.91 -21.98 -32.16
C PRO A 123 20.64 -20.91 -31.37
N THR A 124 21.15 -21.25 -30.17
CA THR A 124 21.80 -20.28 -29.26
C THR A 124 23.19 -19.85 -29.71
N HIS A 125 23.87 -20.66 -30.54
CA HIS A 125 25.22 -20.36 -31.06
C HIS A 125 25.31 -20.59 -32.57
N LEU A 126 24.88 -19.62 -33.36
CA LEU A 126 24.84 -19.66 -34.83
C LEU A 126 26.20 -20.06 -35.48
N PRO A 127 27.38 -19.57 -35.06
CA PRO A 127 28.60 -19.94 -35.69
C PRO A 127 28.90 -21.44 -35.69
N SER A 128 28.60 -22.14 -34.58
CA SER A 128 28.79 -23.59 -34.53
C SER A 128 27.75 -24.37 -35.32
N LEU A 129 26.51 -23.87 -35.35
CA LEU A 129 25.43 -24.45 -36.12
C LEU A 129 25.71 -24.34 -37.63
N PHE A 130 26.08 -23.14 -38.11
CA PHE A 130 26.39 -22.93 -39.50
C PHE A 130 27.64 -23.72 -39.95
N ALA A 131 28.67 -23.78 -39.08
CA ALA A 131 29.82 -24.60 -39.33
C ALA A 131 29.45 -26.07 -39.54
N TYR A 132 28.62 -26.63 -38.67
CA TYR A 132 28.12 -28.00 -38.76
C TYR A 132 27.25 -28.23 -40.03
N VAL A 133 26.23 -27.38 -40.25
CA VAL A 133 25.28 -27.52 -41.34
C VAL A 133 25.95 -27.41 -42.71
N LEU A 134 26.80 -26.39 -42.90
CA LEU A 134 27.46 -26.17 -44.17
C LEU A 134 28.45 -27.28 -44.49
N SER A 135 29.29 -27.68 -43.55
CA SER A 135 30.27 -28.74 -43.77
C SER A 135 29.70 -30.12 -44.01
N MET A 136 28.47 -30.35 -43.52
CA MET A 136 27.69 -31.55 -43.70
C MET A 136 26.90 -31.55 -45.03
N MET A 137 26.18 -30.50 -45.35
CA MET A 137 25.24 -30.45 -46.47
C MET A 137 25.88 -30.12 -47.80
N LEU A 138 26.95 -29.31 -47.85
CA LEU A 138 27.58 -28.97 -49.14
C LEU A 138 28.18 -30.19 -49.85
N PRO A 139 28.91 -31.09 -49.16
CA PRO A 139 29.38 -32.35 -49.78
C PRO A 139 28.27 -33.22 -50.31
N LEU A 140 27.16 -33.41 -49.53
CA LEU A 140 25.99 -34.15 -49.97
C LEU A 140 25.37 -33.54 -51.22
N THR A 141 25.09 -32.21 -51.19
CA THR A 141 24.50 -31.51 -52.34
C THR A 141 25.37 -31.64 -53.58
N PHE A 142 26.69 -31.48 -53.44
CA PHE A 142 27.65 -31.67 -54.52
C PHE A 142 27.58 -33.11 -55.06
N ARG A 143 27.55 -34.13 -54.17
CA ARG A 143 27.49 -35.56 -54.58
C ARG A 143 26.22 -35.88 -55.38
N VAL A 144 25.03 -35.32 -54.96
CA VAL A 144 23.74 -35.48 -55.62
C VAL A 144 23.78 -34.80 -56.99
N LEU A 145 24.33 -33.61 -57.14
CA LEU A 145 24.37 -32.87 -58.40
C LEU A 145 25.28 -33.53 -59.50
N ILE A 146 26.32 -34.28 -59.10
CA ILE A 146 27.25 -34.97 -60.04
C ILE A 146 26.58 -36.15 -60.76
N GLU A 147 25.50 -36.73 -60.27
CA GLU A 147 24.81 -37.88 -60.82
C GLU A 147 24.16 -37.64 -62.21
N HIS A 148 24.16 -36.37 -62.72
CA HIS A 148 23.72 -35.98 -64.08
C HIS A 148 22.37 -36.55 -64.55
N ASN A 149 21.44 -36.77 -63.60
CA ASN A 149 20.09 -37.28 -63.87
C ASN A 149 19.05 -36.20 -63.44
N GLU A 150 17.92 -36.08 -64.16
CA GLU A 150 16.88 -35.10 -63.87
C GLU A 150 16.37 -35.15 -62.42
N ILE A 151 16.19 -36.37 -61.87
CA ILE A 151 15.79 -36.58 -60.48
C ILE A 151 16.83 -35.98 -59.53
N HIS A 152 18.10 -36.19 -59.77
CA HIS A 152 19.17 -35.71 -58.91
C HIS A 152 19.36 -34.20 -59.02
N TRP A 153 19.14 -33.60 -60.16
CA TRP A 153 19.09 -32.12 -60.32
C TRP A 153 17.99 -31.49 -59.48
N GLY A 154 16.77 -32.08 -59.52
CA GLY A 154 15.66 -31.67 -58.69
C GLY A 154 15.94 -31.79 -57.19
N LEU A 155 16.52 -32.94 -56.77
CA LEU A 155 16.94 -33.18 -55.39
C LEU A 155 18.03 -32.20 -54.92
N GLY A 156 19.04 -31.93 -55.75
CA GLY A 156 20.09 -30.96 -55.44
C GLY A 156 19.57 -29.57 -55.23
N LEU A 157 18.64 -29.10 -56.07
CA LEU A 157 17.98 -27.81 -55.87
C LEU A 157 17.17 -27.77 -54.58
N MET A 158 16.40 -28.85 -54.30
CA MET A 158 15.64 -28.98 -53.05
C MET A 158 16.57 -28.89 -51.82
N LEU A 159 17.72 -29.54 -51.82
CA LEU A 159 18.71 -29.49 -50.73
C LEU A 159 19.26 -28.08 -50.55
N LEU A 160 19.51 -27.34 -51.63
CA LEU A 160 19.94 -25.93 -51.53
C LEU A 160 18.85 -25.04 -50.92
N LEU A 161 17.61 -25.17 -51.37
CA LEU A 161 16.47 -24.43 -50.81
C LEU A 161 16.25 -24.79 -49.34
N PHE A 162 16.34 -26.07 -48.98
CA PHE A 162 16.26 -26.54 -47.61
C PHE A 162 17.37 -25.93 -46.74
N LEU A 163 18.61 -25.92 -47.25
CA LEU A 163 19.76 -25.33 -46.56
C LEU A 163 19.52 -23.84 -46.21
N VAL A 164 19.07 -23.08 -47.22
CA VAL A 164 18.72 -21.64 -47.02
C VAL A 164 17.62 -21.47 -45.98
N ALA A 165 16.53 -22.29 -46.10
CA ALA A 165 15.42 -22.21 -45.15
C ALA A 165 15.86 -22.54 -43.72
N MET A 166 16.72 -23.54 -43.52
CA MET A 166 17.23 -23.88 -42.20
C MET A 166 18.14 -22.81 -41.61
N MET A 167 18.98 -22.16 -42.43
CA MET A 167 19.77 -21.02 -41.99
C MET A 167 18.93 -19.83 -41.54
N MET A 168 17.85 -19.54 -42.30
CA MET A 168 16.88 -18.48 -41.93
C MET A 168 16.16 -18.83 -40.63
N ALA A 169 15.67 -20.09 -40.49
CA ALA A 169 15.02 -20.56 -39.29
C ALA A 169 15.93 -20.51 -38.07
N ALA A 170 17.23 -20.87 -38.22
CA ALA A 170 18.23 -20.75 -37.19
C ALA A 170 18.41 -19.30 -36.71
N GLN A 171 18.51 -18.35 -37.66
CA GLN A 171 18.63 -16.92 -37.34
C GLN A 171 17.38 -16.42 -36.60
N PHE A 172 16.19 -16.79 -37.05
CA PHE A 172 14.91 -16.41 -36.43
C PHE A 172 14.84 -16.96 -34.97
N LEU A 173 15.10 -18.25 -34.78
CA LEU A 173 15.09 -18.86 -33.45
C LEU A 173 16.13 -18.22 -32.52
N ASN A 174 17.34 -17.95 -33.03
CA ASN A 174 18.39 -17.25 -32.26
C ASN A 174 17.93 -15.89 -31.80
N ARG A 175 17.26 -15.12 -32.68
CA ARG A 175 16.69 -13.80 -32.38
C ARG A 175 15.63 -13.89 -31.27
N LEU A 176 14.70 -14.85 -31.38
CA LEU A 176 13.65 -15.04 -30.36
C LEU A 176 14.25 -15.34 -28.98
N ILE A 177 15.25 -16.23 -28.94
CA ILE A 177 15.94 -16.57 -27.68
C ILE A 177 16.66 -15.34 -27.12
N TYR A 178 17.34 -14.58 -28.00
CA TYR A 178 18.01 -13.35 -27.58
C TYR A 178 17.04 -12.34 -26.97
N GLU A 179 15.92 -12.06 -27.62
CA GLU A 179 14.87 -11.14 -27.16
C GLU A 179 14.27 -11.64 -25.83
N SER A 180 14.00 -12.92 -25.70
CA SER A 180 13.51 -13.54 -24.45
C SER A 180 14.49 -13.35 -23.28
N LEU A 181 15.80 -13.57 -23.54
CA LEU A 181 16.82 -13.35 -22.51
C LEU A 181 16.93 -11.88 -22.10
N VAL A 182 16.90 -10.93 -23.06
CA VAL A 182 16.87 -9.48 -22.79
C VAL A 182 15.71 -9.13 -21.87
N GLN A 183 14.51 -9.62 -22.21
CA GLN A 183 13.30 -9.33 -21.46
C GLN A 183 13.37 -9.91 -20.04
N ARG A 184 13.89 -11.12 -19.89
CA ARG A 184 14.09 -11.75 -18.57
C ARG A 184 15.04 -10.93 -17.69
N PHE A 185 16.15 -10.46 -18.20
CA PHE A 185 17.09 -9.63 -17.42
C PHE A 185 16.49 -8.26 -17.07
N SER A 186 15.76 -7.64 -18.01
CA SER A 186 15.05 -6.40 -17.76
C SER A 186 14.01 -6.56 -16.64
N ASN A 187 13.23 -7.65 -16.68
CA ASN A 187 12.22 -7.93 -15.66
C ASN A 187 12.84 -8.15 -14.27
N ILE A 188 13.96 -8.87 -14.18
CA ILE A 188 14.67 -9.07 -12.90
C ILE A 188 15.14 -7.72 -12.34
N THR A 189 15.70 -6.86 -13.17
CA THR A 189 16.18 -5.53 -12.77
C THR A 189 15.02 -4.65 -12.33
N LEU A 190 13.89 -4.68 -13.07
CA LEU A 190 12.69 -3.92 -12.72
C LEU A 190 12.06 -4.41 -11.41
N ALA A 191 11.97 -5.73 -11.21
CA ALA A 191 11.47 -6.31 -9.97
C ALA A 191 12.31 -5.87 -8.75
N SER A 192 13.64 -5.89 -8.88
CA SER A 192 14.55 -5.40 -7.82
C SER A 192 14.33 -3.92 -7.51
N LYS A 193 14.18 -3.06 -8.56
CA LYS A 193 13.89 -1.63 -8.35
C LYS A 193 12.55 -1.41 -7.67
N LEU A 194 11.51 -2.16 -8.07
CA LEU A 194 10.19 -2.09 -7.44
C LEU A 194 10.24 -2.46 -5.95
N THR A 195 10.97 -3.52 -5.60
CA THR A 195 11.12 -3.93 -4.20
C THR A 195 11.78 -2.82 -3.36
N HIS A 196 12.84 -2.19 -3.87
CA HIS A 196 13.49 -1.07 -3.18
C HIS A 196 12.57 0.15 -3.05
N LEU A 197 11.87 0.53 -4.12
CA LEU A 197 10.94 1.66 -4.09
C LEU A 197 9.78 1.44 -3.13
N ASN A 198 9.24 0.22 -3.06
CA ASN A 198 8.17 -0.11 -2.12
C ASN A 198 8.67 -0.02 -0.66
N ALA A 199 9.85 -0.56 -0.37
CA ALA A 199 10.43 -0.46 0.97
C ALA A 199 10.67 1.02 1.39
N ASP A 200 11.20 1.85 0.50
CA ASP A 200 11.38 3.28 0.74
C ASP A 200 10.04 4.02 0.94
N LEU A 201 9.01 3.62 0.17
CA LEU A 201 7.67 4.20 0.28
C LEU A 201 7.02 3.84 1.61
N GLU A 202 7.12 2.58 2.05
CA GLU A 202 6.59 2.12 3.34
C GLU A 202 7.20 2.93 4.49
N ILE A 203 8.51 3.10 4.52
CA ILE A 203 9.20 3.92 5.53
C ILE A 203 8.69 5.37 5.52
N LYS A 204 8.51 5.97 4.33
CA LYS A 204 8.00 7.34 4.21
C LYS A 204 6.54 7.46 4.67
N VAL A 205 5.70 6.48 4.33
CA VAL A 205 4.29 6.43 4.76
C VAL A 205 4.18 6.31 6.27
N GLU A 206 4.96 5.41 6.90
CA GLU A 206 5.00 5.28 8.36
C GLU A 206 5.44 6.58 9.04
N ALA A 207 6.55 7.17 8.60
CA ALA A 207 7.07 8.41 9.14
C ALA A 207 6.05 9.56 9.01
N ARG A 208 5.40 9.67 7.84
CA ARG A 208 4.38 10.70 7.60
C ARG A 208 3.13 10.50 8.42
N THR A 209 2.69 9.24 8.58
CA THR A 209 1.53 8.89 9.42
C THR A 209 1.80 9.22 10.89
N ALA A 210 2.98 8.89 11.39
CA ALA A 210 3.39 9.25 12.75
C ALA A 210 3.44 10.77 12.95
N GLN A 211 3.98 11.52 11.98
CA GLN A 211 4.02 12.97 12.00
C GLN A 211 2.61 13.59 12.03
N LEU A 212 1.71 13.13 11.16
CA LEU A 212 0.33 13.62 11.11
C LEU A 212 -0.42 13.34 12.41
N LYS A 213 -0.23 12.16 13.00
CA LYS A 213 -0.82 11.82 14.31
C LYS A 213 -0.32 12.76 15.41
N GLN A 214 0.97 13.04 15.44
CA GLN A 214 1.56 13.96 16.40
C GLN A 214 1.02 15.38 16.23
N GLN A 215 0.94 15.88 15.00
CA GLN A 215 0.36 17.19 14.70
C GLN A 215 -1.12 17.28 15.09
N SER A 216 -1.89 16.21 14.88
CA SER A 216 -3.31 16.16 15.28
C SER A 216 -3.47 16.28 16.78
N ILE A 217 -2.64 15.57 17.56
CA ILE A 217 -2.65 15.65 19.03
C ILE A 217 -2.27 17.07 19.50
N GLU A 218 -1.26 17.66 18.90
CA GLU A 218 -0.82 19.02 19.23
C GLU A 218 -1.91 20.06 18.94
N LEU A 219 -2.56 19.97 17.78
CA LEU A 219 -3.68 20.84 17.41
C LEU A 219 -4.86 20.69 18.38
N GLU A 220 -5.19 19.46 18.82
CA GLU A 220 -6.22 19.23 19.83
C GLU A 220 -5.85 19.88 21.17
N MET A 221 -4.62 19.71 21.64
CA MET A 221 -4.16 20.35 22.86
C MET A 221 -4.20 21.88 22.77
N VAL A 222 -3.72 22.47 21.68
CA VAL A 222 -3.75 23.93 21.47
C VAL A 222 -5.21 24.44 21.46
N ARG A 223 -6.10 23.74 20.78
CA ARG A 223 -7.52 24.07 20.77
C ARG A 223 -8.12 24.06 22.18
N ASP A 224 -7.89 22.99 22.95
CA ASP A 224 -8.47 22.81 24.28
C ASP A 224 -7.92 23.87 25.26
N VAL A 225 -6.62 24.16 25.23
CA VAL A 225 -6.00 25.22 26.03
C VAL A 225 -6.55 26.62 25.64
N THR A 226 -6.77 26.86 24.33
CA THR A 226 -7.32 28.14 23.87
C THR A 226 -8.73 28.37 24.42
N ILE A 227 -9.57 27.35 24.43
CA ILE A 227 -10.94 27.43 24.96
C ILE A 227 -10.93 27.73 26.45
N VAL A 228 -10.10 27.00 27.22
CA VAL A 228 -9.97 27.26 28.65
C VAL A 228 -9.44 28.68 28.91
N ALA A 229 -8.45 29.12 28.13
CA ALA A 229 -7.91 30.48 28.26
C ALA A 229 -8.97 31.55 27.94
N MET A 230 -9.84 31.33 26.94
CA MET A 230 -10.95 32.23 26.63
C MET A 230 -11.99 32.26 27.77
N GLY A 231 -12.31 31.10 28.36
CA GLY A 231 -13.18 31.04 29.55
C GLY A 231 -12.57 31.82 30.75
N ILE A 232 -11.30 31.57 31.07
CA ILE A 232 -10.58 32.31 32.13
C ILE A 232 -10.56 33.81 31.88
N LEU A 233 -10.39 34.25 30.61
CA LEU A 233 -10.43 35.68 30.28
C LEU A 233 -11.82 36.31 30.46
N ALA A 234 -12.88 35.55 30.20
CA ALA A 234 -14.24 35.98 30.45
C ALA A 234 -14.51 36.10 31.97
N ASP A 235 -14.13 35.08 32.75
CA ASP A 235 -14.31 35.02 34.21
C ASP A 235 -13.41 36.02 34.96
N ALA A 236 -12.18 36.31 34.47
CA ALA A 236 -11.26 37.27 35.09
C ALA A 236 -11.84 38.69 35.18
N ARG A 237 -12.91 39.02 34.43
CA ARG A 237 -13.64 40.28 34.55
C ARG A 237 -14.72 40.26 35.63
N ASP A 238 -15.15 39.05 36.09
CA ASP A 238 -16.26 38.82 37.01
C ASP A 238 -15.81 38.39 38.44
N GLU A 239 -14.53 38.48 38.76
CA GLU A 239 -13.95 38.00 40.04
C GLU A 239 -14.20 36.48 40.27
N GLU A 240 -14.62 35.72 39.29
CA GLU A 240 -14.72 34.27 39.39
C GLU A 240 -13.34 33.61 39.20
N THR A 241 -13.14 32.49 39.89
CA THR A 241 -11.82 31.84 39.90
C THR A 241 -11.74 30.78 38.77
N GLY A 242 -10.53 30.58 38.21
CA GLY A 242 -10.33 29.53 37.21
C GLY A 242 -10.68 28.09 37.67
N ASN A 243 -10.88 27.91 38.99
CA ASN A 243 -11.34 26.64 39.57
C ASN A 243 -12.82 26.38 39.30
N HIS A 244 -13.65 27.47 39.19
CA HIS A 244 -15.05 27.37 38.73
C HIS A 244 -15.18 26.65 37.42
N LEU A 245 -14.37 26.99 36.40
CA LEU A 245 -14.40 26.30 35.09
C LEU A 245 -14.08 24.82 35.21
N LYS A 246 -13.10 24.45 36.04
CA LYS A 246 -12.77 23.03 36.27
C LYS A 246 -13.91 22.28 36.97
N ARG A 247 -14.53 22.90 37.97
CA ARG A 247 -15.67 22.31 38.69
C ARG A 247 -16.85 22.10 37.76
N THR A 248 -17.27 23.12 36.99
CA THR A 248 -18.41 23.04 36.07
C THR A 248 -18.17 22.04 34.95
N GLN A 249 -16.97 21.95 34.41
CA GLN A 249 -16.59 20.88 33.44
C GLN A 249 -16.79 19.48 34.03
N ASN A 250 -16.36 19.25 35.28
CA ASN A 250 -16.47 17.94 35.90
C ASN A 250 -17.91 17.63 36.30
N TYR A 251 -18.70 18.60 36.77
CA TYR A 251 -20.13 18.40 37.00
C TYR A 251 -20.89 18.03 35.73
N MET A 252 -20.62 18.73 34.63
CA MET A 252 -21.17 18.40 33.31
C MET A 252 -20.82 16.97 32.89
N ARG A 253 -19.56 16.56 33.11
CA ARG A 253 -19.10 15.21 32.76
C ARG A 253 -19.88 14.14 33.51
N VAL A 254 -19.96 14.25 34.84
CA VAL A 254 -20.65 13.21 35.65
C VAL A 254 -22.13 13.15 35.38
N LEU A 255 -22.81 14.30 35.16
CA LEU A 255 -24.21 14.33 34.74
C LEU A 255 -24.43 13.66 33.36
N ALA A 256 -23.61 14.02 32.40
CA ALA A 256 -23.72 13.47 31.04
C ALA A 256 -23.47 11.96 31.00
N VAL A 257 -22.50 11.47 31.76
CA VAL A 257 -22.20 10.03 31.88
C VAL A 257 -23.36 9.28 32.57
N GLN A 258 -23.95 9.85 33.63
CA GLN A 258 -25.10 9.27 34.33
C GLN A 258 -26.34 9.15 33.41
N LEU A 259 -26.56 10.17 32.59
CA LEU A 259 -27.72 10.25 31.69
C LEU A 259 -27.52 9.56 30.35
N ARG A 260 -26.34 9.05 30.08
CA ARG A 260 -25.94 8.48 28.78
C ARG A 260 -26.91 7.43 28.25
N ASN A 261 -27.40 6.55 29.12
CA ASN A 261 -28.32 5.47 28.76
C ASN A 261 -29.79 5.79 29.04
N HIS A 262 -30.09 7.02 29.47
CA HIS A 262 -31.46 7.43 29.72
C HIS A 262 -32.21 7.67 28.38
N PRO A 263 -33.45 7.17 28.20
CA PRO A 263 -34.15 7.19 26.92
C PRO A 263 -34.28 8.59 26.27
N ARG A 264 -34.42 9.66 27.07
CA ARG A 264 -34.51 11.04 26.55
C ARG A 264 -33.19 11.61 26.10
N PHE A 265 -32.04 11.10 26.56
CA PHE A 265 -30.70 11.69 26.35
C PHE A 265 -29.78 10.81 25.52
N GLN A 266 -30.03 9.51 25.42
CA GLN A 266 -29.13 8.54 24.74
C GLN A 266 -28.84 8.88 23.29
N HIS A 267 -29.74 9.54 22.58
CA HIS A 267 -29.55 9.95 21.20
C HIS A 267 -28.51 11.06 21.04
N PHE A 268 -28.25 11.83 22.10
CA PHE A 268 -27.31 12.94 22.12
C PHE A 268 -26.03 12.61 22.91
N LEU A 269 -26.14 11.97 24.09
CA LEU A 269 -25.04 11.71 25.03
C LEU A 269 -24.22 10.48 24.65
N ASN A 270 -23.52 10.52 23.52
CA ASN A 270 -22.45 9.57 23.20
C ASN A 270 -21.09 10.11 23.65
N ASP A 271 -20.02 9.27 23.63
CA ASP A 271 -18.69 9.63 24.13
C ASP A 271 -18.16 10.91 23.48
N ALA A 272 -18.29 11.05 22.15
CA ALA A 272 -17.79 12.21 21.43
C ALA A 272 -18.52 13.51 21.84
N ASN A 273 -19.84 13.45 22.06
CA ASN A 273 -20.62 14.59 22.48
C ASN A 273 -20.35 14.94 23.95
N ILE A 274 -20.19 13.95 24.83
CA ILE A 274 -19.81 14.17 26.23
C ILE A 274 -18.45 14.89 26.32
N GLU A 275 -17.46 14.44 25.57
CA GLU A 275 -16.17 15.14 25.52
C GLU A 275 -16.31 16.58 24.99
N THR A 276 -17.14 16.77 23.97
CA THR A 276 -17.39 18.11 23.40
C THR A 276 -18.08 19.01 24.42
N LEU A 277 -19.12 18.53 25.11
CA LEU A 277 -19.83 19.25 26.17
C LEU A 277 -18.86 19.76 27.25
N VAL A 278 -17.99 18.86 27.75
CA VAL A 278 -17.02 19.18 28.80
C VAL A 278 -15.99 20.21 28.31
N LYS A 279 -15.52 20.08 27.06
CA LYS A 279 -14.55 21.04 26.48
C LYS A 279 -15.17 22.41 26.23
N MET A 280 -16.48 22.50 25.94
CA MET A 280 -17.16 23.76 25.64
C MET A 280 -17.78 24.42 26.87
N ALA A 281 -17.95 23.72 27.99
CA ALA A 281 -18.47 24.26 29.24
C ALA A 281 -17.81 25.59 29.68
N PRO A 282 -16.47 25.81 29.56
CA PRO A 282 -15.83 27.07 29.91
C PRO A 282 -16.35 28.29 29.17
N LEU A 283 -17.01 28.12 28.04
CA LEU A 283 -17.52 29.23 27.22
C LEU A 283 -18.96 29.63 27.54
N HIS A 284 -19.60 29.03 28.57
CA HIS A 284 -20.99 29.39 28.91
C HIS A 284 -21.15 30.89 29.15
N ASP A 285 -20.18 31.52 29.78
CA ASP A 285 -20.18 32.92 30.16
C ASP A 285 -19.32 33.84 29.27
N ILE A 286 -18.87 33.35 28.10
CA ILE A 286 -18.00 34.13 27.19
C ILE A 286 -18.61 35.49 26.81
N GLY A 287 -19.94 35.63 26.80
CA GLY A 287 -20.61 36.86 26.47
C GLY A 287 -20.53 37.93 27.56
N LYS A 288 -20.07 37.61 28.79
CA LYS A 288 -19.78 38.59 29.85
C LYS A 288 -18.77 39.62 29.41
N VAL A 289 -17.88 39.26 28.42
CA VAL A 289 -16.95 40.20 27.78
C VAL A 289 -17.67 41.43 27.18
N GLY A 290 -18.88 41.29 26.73
CA GLY A 290 -19.70 42.38 26.16
C GLY A 290 -20.51 43.18 27.21
N ILE A 291 -20.48 42.82 28.50
CA ILE A 291 -21.19 43.52 29.56
C ILE A 291 -20.30 44.66 30.12
N PRO A 292 -20.86 45.89 30.33
CA PRO A 292 -20.10 46.99 30.91
C PRO A 292 -19.57 46.69 32.32
N ASP A 293 -18.35 47.10 32.64
CA ASP A 293 -17.69 46.81 33.94
C ASP A 293 -18.47 47.37 35.15
N TYR A 294 -19.11 48.52 35.02
CA TYR A 294 -19.88 49.11 36.11
C TYR A 294 -21.14 48.29 36.48
N ILE A 295 -21.59 47.37 35.60
CA ILE A 295 -22.68 46.42 35.87
C ILE A 295 -22.05 45.09 36.34
N LEU A 296 -21.07 44.58 35.61
CA LEU A 296 -20.45 43.29 35.88
C LEU A 296 -19.81 43.26 37.30
N ASN A 297 -19.07 44.32 37.65
CA ASN A 297 -18.33 44.44 38.95
C ASN A 297 -19.06 45.33 39.96
N LYS A 298 -20.39 45.50 39.83
CA LYS A 298 -21.13 46.39 40.78
C LYS A 298 -21.08 45.83 42.19
N PRO A 299 -20.59 46.62 43.16
CA PRO A 299 -20.63 46.24 44.58
C PRO A 299 -22.07 46.31 45.11
N GLY A 300 -22.82 45.20 45.02
CA GLY A 300 -24.17 45.08 45.53
C GLY A 300 -25.19 44.51 44.51
N LYS A 301 -26.46 44.58 44.83
CA LYS A 301 -27.54 44.08 43.95
C LYS A 301 -27.69 44.95 42.70
N LEU A 302 -27.88 44.37 41.55
CA LEU A 302 -28.24 45.06 40.33
C LEU A 302 -29.66 45.63 40.44
N THR A 303 -29.88 46.84 39.86
CA THR A 303 -31.24 47.32 39.63
C THR A 303 -31.96 46.48 38.58
N ALA A 304 -33.26 46.68 38.41
CA ALA A 304 -34.01 45.94 37.37
C ALA A 304 -33.45 46.24 35.97
N GLU A 305 -33.09 47.48 35.67
CA GLU A 305 -32.54 47.93 34.40
C GLU A 305 -31.12 47.34 34.17
N GLU A 306 -30.31 47.35 35.18
CA GLU A 306 -28.96 46.76 35.11
C GLU A 306 -29.01 45.23 34.92
N PHE A 307 -30.00 44.58 35.57
CA PHE A 307 -30.19 43.14 35.40
C PHE A 307 -30.65 42.80 33.97
N GLU A 308 -31.49 43.65 33.32
CA GLU A 308 -31.81 43.46 31.90
C GLU A 308 -30.58 43.57 30.99
N ILE A 309 -29.60 44.40 31.32
CA ILE A 309 -28.32 44.44 30.58
C ILE A 309 -27.51 43.20 30.87
N MET A 310 -27.42 42.74 32.11
CA MET A 310 -26.71 41.49 32.47
C MET A 310 -27.30 40.26 31.72
N LYS A 311 -28.63 40.17 31.59
CA LYS A 311 -29.32 39.11 30.86
C LYS A 311 -28.97 39.03 29.37
N ARG A 312 -28.17 39.96 28.84
CA ARG A 312 -27.74 39.93 27.44
C ARG A 312 -26.53 39.06 27.20
N HIS A 313 -25.75 38.69 28.25
CA HIS A 313 -24.53 37.90 28.02
C HIS A 313 -24.76 36.56 27.33
N PRO A 314 -25.87 35.78 27.55
CA PRO A 314 -26.08 34.56 26.80
C PRO A 314 -26.28 34.81 25.29
N THR A 315 -27.03 35.90 24.95
CA THR A 315 -27.19 36.29 23.55
C THR A 315 -25.87 36.69 22.91
N LEU A 316 -25.08 37.55 23.59
CA LEU A 316 -23.78 38.00 23.09
C LEU A 316 -22.80 36.86 22.94
N GLY A 317 -22.77 35.90 23.87
CA GLY A 317 -21.96 34.68 23.77
C GLY A 317 -22.38 33.78 22.60
N GLY A 318 -23.68 33.56 22.46
CA GLY A 318 -24.24 32.80 21.35
C GLY A 318 -23.95 33.43 19.99
N GLU A 319 -24.08 34.76 19.85
CA GLU A 319 -23.77 35.50 18.64
C GLU A 319 -22.26 35.45 18.29
N ALA A 320 -21.38 35.58 19.28
CA ALA A 320 -19.95 35.48 19.07
C ALA A 320 -19.54 34.10 18.54
N LEU A 321 -20.09 33.03 19.12
CA LEU A 321 -19.82 31.65 18.67
C LEU A 321 -20.46 31.35 17.30
N ALA A 322 -21.63 31.90 17.01
CA ALA A 322 -22.26 31.79 15.69
C ALA A 322 -21.45 32.50 14.61
N ALA A 323 -20.92 33.68 14.90
CA ALA A 323 -20.02 34.41 13.99
C ALA A 323 -18.72 33.62 13.72
N ALA A 324 -18.14 33.01 14.75
CA ALA A 324 -16.98 32.12 14.60
C ALA A 324 -17.32 30.89 13.73
N GLU A 325 -18.49 30.26 13.96
CA GLU A 325 -18.94 29.10 13.17
C GLU A 325 -19.15 29.46 11.70
N SER A 326 -19.73 30.65 11.42
CA SER A 326 -20.00 31.11 10.05
C SER A 326 -18.73 31.39 9.23
N SER A 327 -17.58 31.58 9.88
CA SER A 327 -16.29 31.75 9.22
C SER A 327 -15.64 30.42 8.77
N LEU A 328 -16.21 29.29 9.17
CA LEU A 328 -15.71 27.97 8.81
C LEU A 328 -16.29 27.51 7.47
N PRO A 329 -15.55 26.69 6.70
CA PRO A 329 -16.01 26.17 5.40
C PRO A 329 -17.16 25.14 5.53
N ALA A 330 -17.39 24.61 6.75
CA ALA A 330 -18.46 23.66 7.04
C ALA A 330 -18.95 23.84 8.49
N PRO A 331 -20.24 23.49 8.80
CA PRO A 331 -20.77 23.55 10.16
C PRO A 331 -19.92 22.75 11.14
N SER A 332 -19.66 23.33 12.31
CA SER A 332 -18.87 22.72 13.37
C SER A 332 -19.77 22.28 14.52
N LYS A 333 -19.95 20.96 14.67
CA LYS A 333 -20.68 20.41 15.82
C LYS A 333 -20.12 20.88 17.16
N PHE A 334 -18.83 21.08 17.21
CA PHE A 334 -18.11 21.57 18.38
C PHE A 334 -18.58 22.99 18.77
N LEU A 335 -18.55 23.95 17.82
CA LEU A 335 -19.03 25.31 18.06
C LEU A 335 -20.54 25.37 18.27
N HIS A 336 -21.30 24.50 17.59
CA HIS A 336 -22.73 24.40 17.77
C HIS A 336 -23.12 24.09 19.24
N ILE A 337 -22.50 23.07 19.84
CA ILE A 337 -22.72 22.72 21.26
C ILE A 337 -22.29 23.87 22.17
N GLY A 338 -21.16 24.53 21.90
CA GLY A 338 -20.75 25.70 22.67
C GLY A 338 -21.75 26.85 22.61
N ARG A 339 -22.33 27.10 21.42
CA ARG A 339 -23.36 28.10 21.20
C ARG A 339 -24.63 27.77 21.99
N GLU A 340 -25.08 26.51 21.97
CA GLU A 340 -26.23 26.08 22.78
C GLU A 340 -26.01 26.33 24.27
N ILE A 341 -24.85 25.98 24.79
CA ILE A 341 -24.46 26.23 26.19
C ILE A 341 -24.51 27.73 26.47
N ALA A 342 -23.74 28.52 25.70
CA ALA A 342 -23.62 29.95 25.95
C ALA A 342 -24.97 30.70 25.86
N SER A 343 -25.81 30.36 24.86
CA SER A 343 -27.08 31.06 24.63
C SER A 343 -28.22 30.62 25.52
N SER A 344 -28.17 29.44 26.17
CA SER A 344 -29.34 28.88 26.81
C SER A 344 -29.16 28.33 28.23
N HIS A 345 -27.97 28.47 28.84
CA HIS A 345 -27.70 27.94 30.19
C HIS A 345 -28.52 28.63 31.30
N HIS A 346 -29.10 29.78 31.03
CA HIS A 346 -30.02 30.49 31.95
C HIS A 346 -31.53 30.29 31.60
N GLU A 347 -31.85 29.45 30.62
CA GLU A 347 -33.22 29.04 30.40
C GLU A 347 -33.70 28.16 31.56
N LYS A 348 -34.99 28.27 31.88
CA LYS A 348 -35.60 27.48 32.93
C LYS A 348 -36.64 26.53 32.37
N TRP A 349 -36.73 25.36 32.97
CA TRP A 349 -37.64 24.31 32.50
C TRP A 349 -39.09 24.76 32.30
N ASP A 350 -39.56 25.69 33.15
CA ASP A 350 -40.92 26.27 33.10
C ASP A 350 -41.11 27.41 32.09
N GLY A 351 -40.04 27.81 31.37
CA GLY A 351 -40.07 28.92 30.42
C GLY A 351 -39.91 30.32 31.04
N SER A 352 -39.72 30.44 32.37
CA SER A 352 -39.46 31.71 33.04
C SER A 352 -38.00 32.19 32.98
N GLY A 353 -37.15 31.45 32.23
CA GLY A 353 -35.74 31.77 32.01
C GLY A 353 -35.52 32.87 30.97
N TYR A 354 -34.25 33.03 30.58
CA TYR A 354 -33.83 33.97 29.55
C TYR A 354 -32.64 33.40 28.75
N PRO A 355 -32.36 33.92 27.55
CA PRO A 355 -32.92 35.12 26.91
C PRO A 355 -34.15 34.83 26.05
N GLN A 356 -34.46 33.58 25.68
CA GLN A 356 -35.48 33.22 24.70
C GLN A 356 -36.80 32.79 25.34
N GLY A 357 -36.80 32.41 26.62
CA GLY A 357 -37.92 31.82 27.32
C GLY A 357 -38.28 30.42 26.84
N LEU A 358 -37.27 29.63 26.45
CA LEU A 358 -37.44 28.25 26.06
C LEU A 358 -37.95 27.41 27.24
N HIS A 359 -38.79 26.43 26.96
CA HIS A 359 -39.36 25.59 28.00
C HIS A 359 -39.23 24.11 27.69
N GLY A 360 -39.11 23.27 28.72
CA GLY A 360 -39.13 21.84 28.58
C GLY A 360 -38.01 21.33 27.64
N ASP A 361 -38.40 20.46 26.71
CA ASP A 361 -37.50 19.85 25.76
C ASP A 361 -36.99 20.78 24.64
N ASP A 362 -37.53 21.99 24.51
CA ASP A 362 -37.02 23.01 23.59
C ASP A 362 -35.68 23.57 24.07
N ILE A 363 -35.35 23.45 25.37
CA ILE A 363 -34.04 23.81 25.91
C ILE A 363 -33.02 22.74 25.47
N PRO A 364 -31.91 23.10 24.82
CA PRO A 364 -30.88 22.13 24.43
C PRO A 364 -30.38 21.30 25.61
N ILE A 365 -30.12 20.02 25.41
CA ILE A 365 -29.62 19.12 26.46
C ILE A 365 -28.34 19.68 27.07
N SER A 366 -27.46 20.23 26.26
CA SER A 366 -26.20 20.89 26.64
C SER A 366 -26.45 22.01 27.68
N ALA A 367 -27.45 22.83 27.46
CA ALA A 367 -27.82 23.91 28.34
C ALA A 367 -28.49 23.45 29.64
N ARG A 368 -29.39 22.42 29.57
CA ARG A 368 -30.01 21.83 30.77
C ARG A 368 -28.98 21.24 31.76
N LEU A 369 -27.92 20.60 31.23
CA LEU A 369 -26.83 20.07 32.06
C LEU A 369 -26.01 21.22 32.66
N MET A 370 -25.71 22.27 31.86
CA MET A 370 -24.93 23.41 32.31
C MET A 370 -25.67 24.20 33.40
N ALA A 371 -27.01 24.37 33.27
CA ALA A 371 -27.79 25.09 34.26
C ALA A 371 -27.68 24.52 35.69
N ILE A 372 -27.66 23.19 35.86
CA ILE A 372 -27.45 22.56 37.16
C ILE A 372 -25.97 22.75 37.63
N ALA A 373 -25.02 22.55 36.72
CA ALA A 373 -23.59 22.64 37.03
C ALA A 373 -23.23 24.04 37.51
N ASP A 374 -23.67 25.07 36.78
CA ASP A 374 -23.42 26.48 37.09
C ASP A 374 -24.11 26.92 38.38
N VAL A 375 -25.42 26.68 38.54
CA VAL A 375 -26.15 27.07 39.72
C VAL A 375 -25.62 26.37 40.98
N TYR A 376 -25.28 25.07 40.90
CA TYR A 376 -24.69 24.38 42.04
C TYR A 376 -23.38 25.02 42.45
N ASP A 377 -22.48 25.30 41.49
CA ASP A 377 -21.20 25.94 41.77
C ASP A 377 -21.37 27.34 42.36
N ALA A 378 -22.27 28.12 41.79
CA ALA A 378 -22.60 29.45 42.28
C ALA A 378 -23.17 29.47 43.71
N LEU A 379 -23.85 28.43 44.16
CA LEU A 379 -24.36 28.31 45.50
C LEU A 379 -23.28 27.96 46.52
N ILE A 380 -22.37 27.09 46.20
CA ILE A 380 -21.33 26.57 47.12
C ILE A 380 -20.06 27.42 47.13
N SER A 381 -19.83 28.26 46.11
CA SER A 381 -18.67 29.12 46.01
C SER A 381 -18.84 30.39 46.84
N LYS A 382 -17.71 30.86 47.38
CA LYS A 382 -17.66 32.16 48.11
C LYS A 382 -17.81 33.30 47.10
N ARG A 383 -18.78 34.21 47.34
CA ARG A 383 -18.91 35.44 46.55
C ARG A 383 -18.73 36.68 47.44
N PRO A 384 -18.34 37.84 46.89
CA PRO A 384 -18.04 39.03 47.68
C PRO A 384 -19.15 39.48 48.65
N TYR A 385 -20.39 39.15 48.30
CA TYR A 385 -21.56 39.62 49.07
C TYR A 385 -22.42 38.48 49.65
N LYS A 386 -21.95 37.21 49.58
CA LYS A 386 -22.72 36.04 50.04
C LYS A 386 -21.83 34.95 50.54
N ALA A 387 -22.04 34.53 51.80
CA ALA A 387 -21.41 33.33 52.32
C ALA A 387 -21.83 32.10 51.50
N PRO A 388 -20.92 31.12 51.26
CA PRO A 388 -21.22 29.90 50.55
C PRO A 388 -22.30 29.09 51.26
N PHE A 389 -23.22 28.50 50.51
CA PHE A 389 -24.16 27.54 51.08
C PHE A 389 -23.46 26.25 51.40
N SER A 390 -23.96 25.54 52.44
CA SER A 390 -23.54 24.15 52.61
C SER A 390 -24.03 23.31 51.46
N HIS A 391 -23.34 22.19 51.18
CA HIS A 391 -23.75 21.23 50.15
C HIS A 391 -25.21 20.82 50.29
N ALA A 392 -25.69 20.54 51.53
CA ALA A 392 -27.07 20.17 51.81
C ALA A 392 -28.10 21.28 51.46
N LEU A 393 -27.72 22.54 51.66
CA LEU A 393 -28.59 23.67 51.26
C LEU A 393 -28.63 23.86 49.73
N ALA A 394 -27.51 23.66 49.06
CA ALA A 394 -27.44 23.72 47.61
C ALA A 394 -28.23 22.56 46.96
N GLU A 395 -28.14 21.35 47.53
CA GLU A 395 -28.92 20.19 47.14
C GLU A 395 -30.45 20.47 47.29
N ASP A 396 -30.87 20.97 48.45
CA ASP A 396 -32.30 21.30 48.70
C ASP A 396 -32.81 22.35 47.71
N PHE A 397 -31.99 23.37 47.38
CA PHE A 397 -32.33 24.38 46.39
C PHE A 397 -32.59 23.75 44.99
N ILE A 398 -31.66 22.88 44.53
CA ILE A 398 -31.79 22.23 43.22
C ILE A 398 -32.98 21.25 43.21
N ARG A 399 -33.20 20.49 44.29
CA ARG A 399 -34.36 19.61 44.49
C ARG A 399 -35.69 20.37 44.40
N LYS A 400 -35.79 21.54 45.03
CA LYS A 400 -36.99 22.40 44.97
C LYS A 400 -37.22 23.00 43.55
N GLY A 401 -36.14 23.15 42.77
CA GLY A 401 -36.19 23.63 41.39
C GLY A 401 -36.58 22.55 40.36
N ARG A 402 -36.78 21.30 40.76
CA ARG A 402 -37.17 20.19 39.88
C ARG A 402 -38.47 20.46 39.16
N GLY A 403 -38.48 20.45 37.83
CA GLY A 403 -39.65 20.65 36.98
C GLY A 403 -40.11 22.11 36.83
N ASN A 404 -39.35 23.06 37.43
CA ASN A 404 -39.56 24.53 37.32
C ASN A 404 -38.28 25.23 36.82
N HIS A 405 -37.24 25.27 37.60
CA HIS A 405 -35.95 25.78 37.17
C HIS A 405 -35.19 24.78 36.32
N PHE A 406 -35.15 23.50 36.74
CA PHE A 406 -34.34 22.46 36.15
C PHE A 406 -35.16 21.32 35.52
N ASP A 407 -34.58 20.70 34.51
CA ASP A 407 -35.14 19.46 33.91
C ASP A 407 -35.27 18.38 35.02
N PRO A 408 -36.48 17.77 35.14
CA PRO A 408 -36.72 16.75 36.17
C PRO A 408 -35.72 15.58 36.17
N ASP A 409 -35.36 15.08 34.98
CA ASP A 409 -34.48 13.92 34.85
C ASP A 409 -33.00 14.30 35.11
N VAL A 410 -32.57 15.52 34.74
CA VAL A 410 -31.25 16.05 35.05
C VAL A 410 -31.12 16.32 36.56
N THR A 411 -32.20 16.79 37.19
CA THR A 411 -32.29 16.97 38.66
C THR A 411 -32.17 15.62 39.37
N ASP A 412 -32.90 14.60 38.92
CA ASP A 412 -32.82 13.26 39.52
C ASP A 412 -31.43 12.64 39.37
N ALA A 413 -30.75 12.87 38.23
CA ALA A 413 -29.37 12.46 38.02
C ALA A 413 -28.38 13.19 38.97
N PHE A 414 -28.55 14.51 39.20
CA PHE A 414 -27.79 15.30 40.16
C PHE A 414 -27.95 14.73 41.58
N LEU A 415 -29.20 14.46 42.01
CA LEU A 415 -29.49 13.91 43.34
C LEU A 415 -28.85 12.52 43.55
N ALA A 416 -28.77 11.73 42.50
CA ALA A 416 -28.06 10.44 42.55
C ALA A 416 -26.54 10.60 42.63
N LEU A 417 -25.97 11.74 42.22
CA LEU A 417 -24.55 12.04 42.13
C LEU A 417 -24.07 13.07 43.19
N GLN A 418 -24.89 13.39 44.20
CA GLN A 418 -24.60 14.43 45.18
C GLN A 418 -23.23 14.28 45.86
N ASP A 419 -22.83 13.05 46.22
CA ASP A 419 -21.52 12.75 46.83
C ASP A 419 -20.36 13.03 45.85
N GLU A 420 -20.57 12.75 44.55
CA GLU A 420 -19.57 13.01 43.53
C GLU A 420 -19.41 14.50 43.27
N PHE A 421 -20.49 15.26 43.25
CA PHE A 421 -20.45 16.71 43.16
C PHE A 421 -19.70 17.33 44.35
N GLN A 422 -19.95 16.84 45.57
CA GLN A 422 -19.21 17.26 46.75
C GLN A 422 -17.72 16.95 46.68
N LYS A 423 -17.34 15.78 46.15
CA LYS A 423 -15.91 15.44 45.97
C LYS A 423 -15.25 16.35 44.94
N ILE A 424 -15.90 16.65 43.82
CA ILE A 424 -15.40 17.59 42.80
C ILE A 424 -15.22 18.98 43.42
N ALA A 425 -16.22 19.46 44.17
CA ALA A 425 -16.12 20.76 44.87
C ALA A 425 -14.89 20.86 45.78
N LYS A 426 -14.65 19.82 46.60
CA LYS A 426 -13.49 19.76 47.52
C LYS A 426 -12.17 19.62 46.75
N GLN A 427 -12.13 18.91 45.65
CA GLN A 427 -10.92 18.71 44.85
C GLN A 427 -10.40 20.01 44.21
N TYR A 428 -11.31 20.91 43.88
CA TYR A 428 -11.02 22.20 43.23
C TYR A 428 -11.46 23.39 44.12
N GLU A 429 -11.33 23.25 45.43
CA GLU A 429 -11.62 24.34 46.39
C GLU A 429 -10.69 25.54 46.14
N ASP A 430 -11.23 26.78 46.28
CA ASP A 430 -10.51 28.03 46.03
C ASP A 430 -9.65 28.49 47.23
#